data_19c3ad0105c495af91ef2114cd25708f
#
_entry.id   19c3ad0105c495af91ef2114cd25708f
#
_cell.length_a   1.000
_cell.length_b   1.000
_cell.length_c   1.000
_cell.angle_alpha   90.00
_cell.angle_beta   90.00
_cell.angle_gamma   90.00
#
_symmetry.space_group_name_H-M   'P 1'
#
loop_
_entity.id
_entity.type
_entity.pdbx_description
1 polymer ?
#
loop_
_entity_poly.entity_id
_entity_poly.type
_entity_poly.pdbx_seq_one_letter_code
_entity_poly.pdbx_strand_id
1 'polypeptide(L)'
;AKDFMSSVGLGGLADQLGDLKLGELLDTPPPGLDEAIAIAKVVQFIKDEKYAKFTRIVFDTAPTGHTLRLLSLPDFLDASIGKIVRLRQKLTGMGSAVKGLFGVQEGPDEAVEKLEKLKEQLNEVKDLFRNEKTTEFVIVTIPTVLGMSESGRLLKELRKENVPVKRIVINQMLQVTGEGFGERVSQLSDKEQKLRAAVALMNDAEDVTAAMEEMLAAQKKVSKDATAAVTFCTVKAKDQRRAMQMLDEDAGLKTLQRIEAPLFDMEIRGVPALNFMGGQVWTE
;
A
#
# COMPACT_ATOMS: atom_id res chain seq x y z
N ALA A 1 -18.03 -40.28 -1.11
CA ALA A 1 -18.97 -39.59 -2.02
C ALA A 1 -18.79 -40.05 -3.47
N LYS A 2 -17.56 -39.99 -4.06
CA LYS A 2 -17.29 -40.45 -5.46
C LYS A 2 -17.71 -41.89 -5.69
N ASP A 3 -17.36 -42.82 -4.78
CA ASP A 3 -17.68 -44.25 -4.91
C ASP A 3 -19.18 -44.54 -4.83
N PHE A 4 -19.91 -43.79 -4.02
CA PHE A 4 -21.37 -43.86 -3.91
C PHE A 4 -22.05 -43.34 -5.18
N MET A 5 -21.60 -42.24 -5.73
CA MET A 5 -22.14 -41.65 -6.95
C MET A 5 -21.87 -42.54 -8.19
N SER A 6 -20.72 -43.21 -8.21
CA SER A 6 -20.40 -44.21 -9.27
C SER A 6 -21.32 -45.42 -9.18
N SER A 7 -21.67 -45.92 -7.98
CA SER A 7 -22.55 -47.06 -7.78
C SER A 7 -24.02 -46.81 -8.17
N VAL A 8 -24.42 -45.54 -8.21
CA VAL A 8 -25.80 -45.10 -8.58
C VAL A 8 -25.86 -44.64 -10.05
N GLY A 9 -24.78 -44.81 -10.84
CA GLY A 9 -24.75 -44.45 -12.26
C GLY A 9 -24.53 -42.94 -12.50
N LEU A 10 -24.15 -42.17 -11.47
CA LEU A 10 -23.92 -40.74 -11.51
C LEU A 10 -22.43 -40.35 -11.55
N GLY A 11 -21.55 -41.32 -11.88
CA GLY A 11 -20.11 -41.07 -11.91
C GLY A 11 -19.68 -39.91 -12.82
N GLY A 12 -20.32 -39.79 -13.99
CA GLY A 12 -20.07 -38.66 -14.91
C GLY A 12 -20.48 -37.30 -14.37
N LEU A 13 -21.41 -37.27 -13.42
CA LEU A 13 -21.85 -36.06 -12.76
C LEU A 13 -20.85 -35.64 -11.65
N ALA A 14 -20.29 -36.61 -10.95
CA ALA A 14 -19.24 -36.37 -9.97
C ALA A 14 -17.96 -35.78 -10.59
N ASP A 15 -17.59 -36.25 -11.79
CA ASP A 15 -16.46 -35.70 -12.54
C ASP A 15 -16.76 -34.30 -13.07
N GLN A 16 -17.98 -34.03 -13.56
CA GLN A 16 -18.39 -32.69 -13.98
C GLN A 16 -18.51 -31.69 -12.79
N LEU A 17 -18.90 -32.15 -11.61
CA LEU A 17 -18.90 -31.34 -10.39
C LEU A 17 -17.47 -31.05 -9.90
N GLY A 18 -16.56 -32.02 -10.06
CA GLY A 18 -15.12 -31.82 -9.81
C GLY A 18 -14.50 -30.80 -10.75
N ASP A 19 -14.83 -30.87 -12.05
CA ASP A 19 -14.37 -29.93 -13.07
C ASP A 19 -14.91 -28.51 -12.88
N LEU A 20 -16.10 -28.36 -12.25
CA LEU A 20 -16.70 -27.06 -11.97
C LEU A 20 -16.10 -26.35 -10.74
N LYS A 21 -15.25 -27.05 -9.96
CA LYS A 21 -14.63 -26.49 -8.74
C LYS A 21 -15.65 -25.80 -7.78
N LEU A 22 -16.91 -26.21 -7.82
CA LEU A 22 -17.98 -25.62 -7.02
C LEU A 22 -17.76 -25.82 -5.51
N GLY A 23 -17.14 -26.94 -5.12
CA GLY A 23 -16.71 -27.15 -3.75
C GLY A 23 -15.71 -26.11 -3.28
N GLU A 24 -14.72 -25.78 -4.13
CA GLU A 24 -13.73 -24.74 -3.81
C GLU A 24 -14.35 -23.34 -3.74
N LEU A 25 -15.42 -23.06 -4.50
CA LEU A 25 -16.13 -21.78 -4.49
C LEU A 25 -16.99 -21.59 -3.23
N LEU A 26 -17.51 -22.69 -2.68
CA LEU A 26 -18.37 -22.69 -1.49
C LEU A 26 -17.55 -22.82 -0.20
N ASP A 27 -16.45 -23.57 -0.24
CA ASP A 27 -15.59 -23.85 0.92
C ASP A 27 -14.48 -22.80 1.12
N THR A 28 -14.08 -22.10 0.04
CA THR A 28 -13.03 -21.08 0.11
C THR A 28 -13.43 -19.86 -0.72
N PRO A 29 -13.87 -18.77 -0.09
CA PRO A 29 -14.20 -17.54 -0.81
C PRO A 29 -12.98 -17.06 -1.61
N PRO A 30 -13.17 -16.53 -2.82
CA PRO A 30 -12.07 -16.04 -3.63
C PRO A 30 -11.33 -14.92 -2.87
N PRO A 31 -10.00 -14.91 -2.94
CA PRO A 31 -9.22 -13.88 -2.27
C PRO A 31 -9.62 -12.49 -2.76
N GLY A 32 -9.92 -11.59 -1.84
CA GLY A 32 -10.40 -10.23 -2.13
C GLY A 32 -11.93 -10.06 -2.03
N LEU A 33 -12.70 -11.12 -1.76
CA LEU A 33 -14.15 -11.03 -1.62
C LEU A 33 -14.56 -10.22 -0.37
N ASP A 34 -13.85 -10.39 0.74
CA ASP A 34 -14.13 -9.67 1.99
C ASP A 34 -13.90 -8.16 1.81
N GLU A 35 -12.81 -7.80 1.15
CA GLU A 35 -12.51 -6.40 0.80
C GLU A 35 -13.56 -5.84 -0.17
N ALA A 36 -14.01 -6.64 -1.14
CA ALA A 36 -15.05 -6.26 -2.08
C ALA A 36 -16.37 -5.96 -1.39
N ILE A 37 -16.79 -6.83 -0.48
CA ILE A 37 -18.02 -6.64 0.32
C ILE A 37 -17.88 -5.39 1.19
N ALA A 38 -16.72 -5.16 1.80
CA ALA A 38 -16.46 -3.97 2.60
C ALA A 38 -16.59 -2.70 1.76
N ILE A 39 -15.98 -2.66 0.58
CA ILE A 39 -16.06 -1.50 -0.31
C ILE A 39 -17.48 -1.33 -0.88
N ALA A 40 -18.17 -2.39 -1.25
CA ALA A 40 -19.57 -2.31 -1.69
C ALA A 40 -20.47 -1.68 -0.60
N LYS A 41 -20.25 -2.02 0.67
CA LYS A 41 -20.94 -1.36 1.80
C LYS A 41 -20.60 0.14 1.89
N VAL A 42 -19.33 0.51 1.67
CA VAL A 42 -18.93 1.92 1.71
C VAL A 42 -19.56 2.69 0.56
N VAL A 43 -19.68 2.11 -0.64
CA VAL A 43 -20.42 2.73 -1.76
C VAL A 43 -21.89 2.96 -1.41
N GLN A 44 -22.51 2.07 -0.64
CA GLN A 44 -23.85 2.33 -0.11
C GLN A 44 -23.92 3.57 0.78
N PHE A 45 -22.89 3.83 1.61
CA PHE A 45 -22.82 5.05 2.41
C PHE A 45 -22.73 6.33 1.56
N ILE A 46 -22.11 6.27 0.38
CA ILE A 46 -22.04 7.42 -0.54
C ILE A 46 -23.44 7.79 -1.05
N LYS A 47 -24.32 6.81 -1.20
CA LYS A 47 -25.71 6.99 -1.66
C LYS A 47 -26.69 7.36 -0.54
N ASP A 48 -26.31 7.19 0.73
CA ASP A 48 -27.15 7.46 1.88
C ASP A 48 -27.16 8.96 2.20
N GLU A 49 -28.34 9.57 2.20
CA GLU A 49 -28.57 10.99 2.49
C GLU A 49 -27.95 11.43 3.84
N LYS A 50 -27.86 10.52 4.80
CA LYS A 50 -27.22 10.77 6.11
C LYS A 50 -25.77 11.24 5.97
N TYR A 51 -25.08 10.79 4.92
CA TYR A 51 -23.67 11.13 4.67
C TYR A 51 -23.50 12.18 3.58
N ALA A 52 -24.55 12.72 3.00
CA ALA A 52 -24.51 13.75 1.94
C ALA A 52 -23.78 15.04 2.35
N LYS A 53 -23.58 15.27 3.65
CA LYS A 53 -22.80 16.40 4.19
C LYS A 53 -21.29 16.29 3.90
N PHE A 54 -20.78 15.10 3.61
CA PHE A 54 -19.36 14.91 3.33
C PHE A 54 -19.07 15.18 1.86
N THR A 55 -18.16 16.10 1.61
CA THR A 55 -17.77 16.48 0.25
C THR A 55 -16.71 15.57 -0.35
N ARG A 56 -16.00 14.80 0.50
CA ARG A 56 -14.92 13.88 0.10
C ARG A 56 -14.90 12.67 1.01
N ILE A 57 -14.55 11.54 0.40
CA ILE A 57 -14.32 10.26 1.09
C ILE A 57 -12.92 9.79 0.73
N VAL A 58 -12.13 9.46 1.75
CA VAL A 58 -10.79 8.92 1.58
C VAL A 58 -10.80 7.46 1.99
N PHE A 59 -10.41 6.58 1.06
CA PHE A 59 -10.23 5.16 1.34
C PHE A 59 -8.76 4.90 1.65
N ASP A 60 -8.47 4.52 2.89
CA ASP A 60 -7.16 3.97 3.25
C ASP A 60 -7.18 2.48 2.98
N THR A 61 -6.59 2.09 1.85
CA THR A 61 -6.63 0.71 1.36
C THR A 61 -5.47 -0.10 1.91
N ALA A 62 -5.69 -1.40 2.13
CA ALA A 62 -4.60 -2.32 2.41
C ALA A 62 -3.57 -2.35 1.25
N PRO A 63 -2.27 -2.60 1.50
CA PRO A 63 -1.23 -2.45 0.49
C PRO A 63 -1.43 -3.39 -0.71
N THR A 64 -1.47 -2.78 -1.86
CA THR A 64 -1.19 -3.16 -3.24
C THR A 64 -1.89 -4.36 -3.91
N GLY A 65 -1.91 -5.54 -3.34
CA GLY A 65 -2.34 -6.72 -4.11
C GLY A 65 -3.84 -6.99 -4.07
N HIS A 66 -4.48 -6.68 -2.96
CA HIS A 66 -5.88 -7.02 -2.70
C HIS A 66 -6.85 -6.02 -3.34
N THR A 67 -6.56 -4.73 -3.29
CA THR A 67 -7.42 -3.68 -3.87
C THR A 67 -7.59 -3.84 -5.38
N LEU A 68 -6.54 -4.25 -6.10
CA LEU A 68 -6.62 -4.49 -7.55
C LEU A 68 -7.44 -5.73 -7.90
N ARG A 69 -7.44 -6.76 -7.06
CA ARG A 69 -8.25 -7.97 -7.25
C ARG A 69 -9.74 -7.67 -7.21
N LEU A 70 -10.16 -6.63 -6.45
CA LEU A 70 -11.54 -6.17 -6.44
C LEU A 70 -12.06 -5.84 -7.84
N LEU A 71 -11.23 -5.20 -8.67
CA LEU A 71 -11.63 -4.74 -10.00
C LEU A 71 -11.86 -5.89 -10.97
N SER A 72 -11.27 -7.06 -10.71
CA SER A 72 -11.46 -8.28 -11.51
C SER A 72 -12.54 -9.22 -10.94
N LEU A 73 -13.08 -8.95 -9.74
CA LEU A 73 -14.11 -9.78 -9.12
C LEU A 73 -15.42 -9.86 -9.90
N PRO A 74 -15.95 -8.79 -10.52
CA PRO A 74 -17.16 -8.89 -11.33
C PRO A 74 -17.02 -9.91 -12.45
N ASP A 75 -15.88 -9.93 -13.15
CA ASP A 75 -15.63 -10.86 -14.25
C ASP A 75 -15.52 -12.32 -13.74
N PHE A 76 -14.94 -12.52 -12.55
CA PHE A 76 -14.91 -13.81 -11.87
C PHE A 76 -16.32 -14.28 -11.47
N LEU A 77 -17.16 -13.39 -10.93
CA LEU A 77 -18.55 -13.70 -10.57
C LEU A 77 -19.38 -14.06 -11.80
N ASP A 78 -19.21 -13.36 -12.92
CA ASP A 78 -19.86 -13.70 -14.19
C ASP A 78 -19.55 -15.13 -14.62
N ALA A 79 -18.28 -15.51 -14.60
CA ALA A 79 -17.87 -16.86 -14.94
C ALA A 79 -18.46 -17.89 -13.96
N SER A 80 -18.58 -17.55 -12.67
CA SER A 80 -19.11 -18.43 -11.62
C SER A 80 -20.62 -18.58 -11.72
N ILE A 81 -21.37 -17.49 -11.89
CA ILE A 81 -22.82 -17.48 -12.11
C ILE A 81 -23.17 -18.29 -13.35
N GLY A 82 -22.43 -18.08 -14.46
CA GLY A 82 -22.66 -18.84 -15.69
C GLY A 82 -22.48 -20.35 -15.52
N LYS A 83 -21.54 -20.81 -14.68
CA LYS A 83 -21.36 -22.22 -14.34
C LYS A 83 -22.53 -22.77 -13.51
N ILE A 84 -22.97 -22.01 -12.49
CA ILE A 84 -24.09 -22.41 -11.63
C ILE A 84 -25.38 -22.51 -12.42
N VAL A 85 -25.66 -21.54 -13.30
CA VAL A 85 -26.87 -21.58 -14.18
C VAL A 85 -26.85 -22.78 -15.12
N ARG A 86 -25.70 -23.08 -15.74
CA ARG A 86 -25.56 -24.29 -16.60
C ARG A 86 -25.77 -25.59 -15.81
N LEU A 87 -25.25 -25.66 -14.58
CA LEU A 87 -25.47 -26.80 -13.71
C LEU A 87 -26.96 -26.97 -13.36
N ARG A 88 -27.62 -25.85 -13.01
CA ARG A 88 -29.08 -25.85 -12.77
C ARG A 88 -29.88 -26.40 -13.96
N GLN A 89 -29.57 -25.93 -15.18
CA GLN A 89 -30.25 -26.40 -16.39
C GLN A 89 -30.07 -27.91 -16.61
N LYS A 90 -28.90 -28.45 -16.26
CA LYS A 90 -28.65 -29.89 -16.32
C LYS A 90 -29.41 -30.65 -15.24
N LEU A 91 -29.49 -30.11 -14.00
CA LEU A 91 -30.18 -30.74 -12.87
C LEU A 91 -31.70 -30.66 -12.98
N THR A 92 -32.28 -29.63 -13.59
CA THR A 92 -33.74 -29.54 -13.84
C THR A 92 -34.22 -30.56 -14.84
N GLY A 93 -33.35 -31.07 -15.72
CA GLY A 93 -33.69 -32.20 -16.63
C GLY A 93 -33.65 -33.58 -15.94
N MET A 94 -33.11 -33.66 -14.73
CA MET A 94 -32.99 -34.92 -13.95
C MET A 94 -34.01 -34.87 -12.80
N GLY A 95 -35.12 -35.52 -12.91
CA GLY A 95 -36.27 -35.54 -12.03
C GLY A 95 -36.09 -35.34 -10.52
N SER A 96 -37.19 -35.20 -9.80
CA SER A 96 -37.30 -34.84 -8.37
C SER A 96 -36.49 -35.72 -7.38
N ALA A 97 -36.07 -36.92 -7.79
CA ALA A 97 -35.28 -37.82 -6.97
C ALA A 97 -33.88 -37.28 -6.60
N VAL A 98 -33.30 -36.40 -7.44
CA VAL A 98 -31.94 -35.84 -7.22
C VAL A 98 -31.98 -34.64 -6.25
N LYS A 99 -33.10 -33.91 -6.18
CA LYS A 99 -33.25 -32.74 -5.26
C LYS A 99 -33.11 -33.13 -3.78
N GLY A 100 -33.59 -34.34 -3.39
CA GLY A 100 -33.52 -34.80 -2.02
C GLY A 100 -32.13 -35.32 -1.59
N LEU A 101 -31.26 -35.67 -2.56
CA LEU A 101 -29.94 -36.25 -2.27
C LEU A 101 -28.87 -35.23 -1.94
N PHE A 102 -29.03 -33.98 -2.39
CA PHE A 102 -28.03 -32.94 -2.21
C PHE A 102 -28.20 -32.08 -0.97
N GLY A 103 -29.27 -32.30 -0.17
CA GLY A 103 -29.46 -31.62 1.13
C GLY A 103 -29.45 -30.09 1.06
N VAL A 104 -29.70 -29.51 -0.10
CA VAL A 104 -29.65 -28.07 -0.34
C VAL A 104 -30.92 -27.45 0.27
N GLN A 105 -30.81 -26.94 1.48
CA GLN A 105 -31.89 -26.23 2.18
C GLN A 105 -32.19 -24.87 1.54
N GLU A 106 -31.20 -24.21 0.94
CA GLU A 106 -31.39 -23.02 0.11
C GLU A 106 -31.46 -23.45 -1.37
N GLY A 107 -32.53 -23.06 -2.07
CA GLY A 107 -32.69 -23.42 -3.49
C GLY A 107 -31.56 -22.81 -4.32
N PRO A 108 -31.11 -23.45 -5.42
CA PRO A 108 -30.10 -22.89 -6.32
C PRO A 108 -30.46 -21.50 -6.82
N ASP A 109 -31.73 -21.11 -6.78
CA ASP A 109 -32.25 -19.81 -7.18
C ASP A 109 -31.83 -18.70 -6.21
N GLU A 110 -31.89 -18.93 -4.93
CA GLU A 110 -31.51 -17.94 -3.89
C GLU A 110 -30.01 -17.66 -3.91
N ALA A 111 -29.20 -18.68 -4.12
CA ALA A 111 -27.74 -18.52 -4.24
C ALA A 111 -27.38 -17.72 -5.52
N VAL A 112 -28.03 -17.99 -6.64
CA VAL A 112 -27.84 -17.23 -7.89
C VAL A 112 -28.25 -15.77 -7.70
N GLU A 113 -29.41 -15.51 -7.10
CA GLU A 113 -29.90 -14.15 -6.84
C GLU A 113 -28.96 -13.35 -5.95
N LYS A 114 -28.44 -13.96 -4.88
CA LYS A 114 -27.44 -13.34 -4.00
C LYS A 114 -26.15 -12.98 -4.75
N LEU A 115 -25.68 -13.89 -5.64
CA LEU A 115 -24.48 -13.64 -6.45
C LEU A 115 -24.71 -12.58 -7.52
N GLU A 116 -25.86 -12.54 -8.17
CA GLU A 116 -26.22 -11.50 -9.13
C GLU A 116 -26.28 -10.12 -8.46
N LYS A 117 -26.90 -10.04 -7.29
CA LYS A 117 -26.94 -8.79 -6.50
C LYS A 117 -25.54 -8.33 -6.07
N LEU A 118 -24.69 -9.26 -5.64
CA LEU A 118 -23.30 -8.95 -5.31
C LEU A 118 -22.53 -8.44 -6.54
N LYS A 119 -22.73 -9.08 -7.70
CA LYS A 119 -22.13 -8.66 -8.96
C LYS A 119 -22.55 -7.25 -9.35
N GLU A 120 -23.84 -6.91 -9.24
CA GLU A 120 -24.34 -5.56 -9.50
C GLU A 120 -23.65 -4.53 -8.61
N GLN A 121 -23.56 -4.81 -7.30
CA GLN A 121 -22.87 -3.93 -6.36
C GLN A 121 -21.38 -3.76 -6.71
N LEU A 122 -20.70 -4.82 -7.15
CA LEU A 122 -19.29 -4.74 -7.55
C LEU A 122 -19.09 -4.00 -8.87
N ASN A 123 -20.03 -4.11 -9.80
CA ASN A 123 -20.01 -3.30 -11.03
C ASN A 123 -20.17 -1.80 -10.71
N GLU A 124 -21.05 -1.44 -9.78
CA GLU A 124 -21.18 -0.05 -9.32
C GLU A 124 -19.88 0.47 -8.70
N VAL A 125 -19.20 -0.37 -7.92
CA VAL A 125 -17.87 -0.03 -7.36
C VAL A 125 -16.84 0.17 -8.47
N LYS A 126 -16.82 -0.73 -9.46
CA LYS A 126 -15.91 -0.67 -10.61
C LYS A 126 -16.13 0.61 -11.42
N ASP A 127 -17.38 0.97 -11.68
CA ASP A 127 -17.75 2.19 -12.40
C ASP A 127 -17.37 3.44 -11.59
N LEU A 128 -17.60 3.44 -10.28
CA LEU A 128 -17.17 4.52 -9.41
C LEU A 128 -15.67 4.72 -9.45
N PHE A 129 -14.88 3.65 -9.37
CA PHE A 129 -13.42 3.73 -9.38
C PHE A 129 -12.84 4.16 -10.72
N ARG A 130 -13.54 3.93 -11.82
CA ARG A 130 -13.15 4.36 -13.17
C ARG A 130 -13.56 5.79 -13.51
N ASN A 131 -14.45 6.39 -12.72
CA ASN A 131 -14.95 7.73 -12.98
C ASN A 131 -13.93 8.80 -12.55
N GLU A 132 -13.14 9.28 -13.49
CA GLU A 132 -12.09 10.29 -13.26
C GLU A 132 -12.59 11.68 -12.81
N LYS A 133 -13.91 11.94 -12.88
CA LYS A 133 -14.53 13.18 -12.38
C LYS A 133 -14.77 13.14 -10.88
N THR A 134 -14.98 11.95 -10.33
CA THR A 134 -15.37 11.75 -8.94
C THR A 134 -14.36 10.97 -8.12
N THR A 135 -13.47 10.24 -8.78
CA THR A 135 -12.52 9.34 -8.12
C THR A 135 -11.09 9.57 -8.62
N GLU A 136 -10.16 9.51 -7.72
CA GLU A 136 -8.72 9.50 -8.02
C GLU A 136 -8.02 8.50 -7.11
N PHE A 137 -7.14 7.69 -7.69
CA PHE A 137 -6.23 6.87 -6.93
C PHE A 137 -4.91 7.62 -6.74
N VAL A 138 -4.46 7.77 -5.49
CA VAL A 138 -3.20 8.40 -5.13
C VAL A 138 -2.22 7.32 -4.71
N ILE A 139 -1.09 7.20 -5.40
CA ILE A 139 -0.02 6.28 -5.02
C ILE A 139 0.77 6.95 -3.89
N VAL A 140 0.91 6.26 -2.76
CA VAL A 140 1.76 6.70 -1.64
C VAL A 140 2.90 5.69 -1.49
N THR A 141 4.13 6.19 -1.53
CA THR A 141 5.34 5.35 -1.48
C THR A 141 6.43 6.01 -0.64
N ILE A 142 7.51 5.29 -0.41
CA ILE A 142 8.73 5.83 0.23
C ILE A 142 9.88 5.82 -0.79
N PRO A 143 10.88 6.69 -0.65
CA PRO A 143 11.95 6.85 -1.62
C PRO A 143 13.00 5.72 -1.52
N THR A 144 12.58 4.52 -1.90
CA THR A 144 13.43 3.33 -2.00
C THR A 144 13.33 2.71 -3.39
N VAL A 145 14.37 2.01 -3.83
CA VAL A 145 14.39 1.29 -5.11
C VAL A 145 13.19 0.33 -5.23
N LEU A 146 12.89 -0.39 -4.15
CA LEU A 146 11.75 -1.30 -4.11
C LEU A 146 10.43 -0.54 -4.18
N GLY A 147 10.27 0.56 -3.41
CA GLY A 147 9.08 1.40 -3.44
C GLY A 147 8.78 1.95 -4.83
N MET A 148 9.80 2.43 -5.56
CA MET A 148 9.62 2.91 -6.94
C MET A 148 9.24 1.79 -7.91
N SER A 149 9.87 0.61 -7.80
CA SER A 149 9.55 -0.55 -8.62
C SER A 149 8.12 -1.03 -8.40
N GLU A 150 7.67 -1.13 -7.14
CA GLU A 150 6.29 -1.51 -6.80
C GLU A 150 5.27 -0.46 -7.28
N SER A 151 5.58 0.83 -7.11
CA SER A 151 4.74 1.92 -7.58
C SER A 151 4.57 1.89 -9.10
N GLY A 152 5.62 1.59 -9.85
CA GLY A 152 5.56 1.44 -11.30
C GLY A 152 4.70 0.24 -11.74
N ARG A 153 4.79 -0.88 -11.03
CA ARG A 153 3.92 -2.06 -11.25
C ARG A 153 2.46 -1.73 -10.94
N LEU A 154 2.22 -1.13 -9.79
CA LEU A 154 0.88 -0.71 -9.37
C LEU A 154 0.24 0.24 -10.39
N LEU A 155 0.98 1.25 -10.84
CA LEU A 155 0.48 2.19 -11.85
C LEU A 155 0.08 1.50 -13.15
N LYS A 156 0.89 0.53 -13.62
CA LYS A 156 0.57 -0.24 -14.83
C LYS A 156 -0.73 -1.03 -14.68
N GLU A 157 -0.93 -1.69 -13.55
CA GLU A 157 -2.15 -2.45 -13.29
C GLU A 157 -3.37 -1.53 -13.13
N LEU A 158 -3.24 -0.40 -12.43
CA LEU A 158 -4.34 0.59 -12.30
C LEU A 158 -4.76 1.14 -13.66
N ARG A 159 -3.79 1.48 -14.53
CA ARG A 159 -4.06 1.96 -15.90
C ARG A 159 -4.73 0.89 -16.76
N LYS A 160 -4.32 -0.37 -16.63
CA LYS A 160 -4.97 -1.50 -17.32
C LYS A 160 -6.45 -1.63 -16.94
N GLU A 161 -6.78 -1.36 -15.67
CA GLU A 161 -8.15 -1.37 -15.17
C GLU A 161 -8.90 -0.04 -15.42
N ASN A 162 -8.30 0.94 -16.09
CA ASN A 162 -8.83 2.29 -16.33
C ASN A 162 -9.14 3.07 -15.05
N VAL A 163 -8.36 2.84 -13.98
CA VAL A 163 -8.46 3.61 -12.73
C VAL A 163 -7.63 4.89 -12.87
N PRO A 164 -8.21 6.07 -12.61
CA PRO A 164 -7.50 7.34 -12.74
C PRO A 164 -6.45 7.52 -11.65
N VAL A 165 -5.20 7.72 -12.06
CA VAL A 165 -4.07 8.01 -11.18
C VAL A 165 -3.41 9.29 -11.69
N LYS A 166 -3.45 10.35 -10.88
CA LYS A 166 -2.88 11.65 -11.25
C LYS A 166 -1.68 12.04 -10.38
N ARG A 167 -1.60 11.50 -9.15
CA ARG A 167 -0.62 11.90 -8.15
C ARG A 167 0.14 10.72 -7.56
N ILE A 168 1.40 11.02 -7.21
CA ILE A 168 2.24 10.14 -6.38
C ILE A 168 2.80 10.95 -5.21
N VAL A 169 2.60 10.45 -4.00
CA VAL A 169 3.16 11.02 -2.77
C VAL A 169 4.38 10.19 -2.37
N ILE A 170 5.53 10.84 -2.27
CA ILE A 170 6.78 10.24 -1.82
C ILE A 170 6.99 10.69 -0.38
N ASN A 171 6.68 9.80 0.55
CA ASN A 171 6.74 10.07 1.98
C ASN A 171 8.13 9.78 2.55
N GLN A 172 8.47 10.38 3.68
CA GLN A 172 9.74 10.19 4.40
C GLN A 172 10.98 10.65 3.62
N MET A 173 10.88 11.75 2.89
CA MET A 173 12.02 12.39 2.26
C MET A 173 12.95 13.01 3.31
N LEU A 174 14.21 12.60 3.31
CA LEU A 174 15.21 13.17 4.22
C LEU A 174 15.60 14.58 3.76
N GLN A 175 15.45 15.53 4.65
CA GLN A 175 15.97 16.89 4.49
C GLN A 175 17.39 16.95 5.09
N VAL A 176 18.39 16.49 4.34
CA VAL A 176 19.76 16.48 4.85
C VAL A 176 20.43 17.81 4.56
N THR A 177 20.70 18.55 5.61
CA THR A 177 21.48 19.80 5.57
C THR A 177 22.94 19.57 5.98
N GLY A 178 23.51 18.41 5.65
CA GLY A 178 24.89 18.04 6.04
C GLY A 178 26.00 18.80 5.30
N GLU A 179 25.67 19.78 4.46
CA GLU A 179 26.62 20.62 3.75
C GLU A 179 27.56 21.35 4.72
N GLY A 180 28.84 21.27 4.47
CA GLY A 180 29.88 21.86 5.29
C GLY A 180 30.17 21.17 6.64
N PHE A 181 29.53 20.02 6.97
CA PHE A 181 29.81 19.32 8.22
C PHE A 181 31.25 18.83 8.28
N GLY A 182 31.78 18.24 7.21
CA GLY A 182 33.16 17.76 7.13
C GLY A 182 34.17 18.91 7.31
N GLU A 183 33.91 20.06 6.73
CA GLU A 183 34.76 21.25 6.91
C GLU A 183 34.75 21.75 8.36
N ARG A 184 33.57 21.77 9.01
CA ARG A 184 33.47 22.15 10.42
C ARG A 184 34.23 21.19 11.34
N VAL A 185 34.16 19.88 11.05
CA VAL A 185 34.95 18.87 11.80
C VAL A 185 36.45 19.08 11.60
N SER A 186 36.92 19.35 10.38
CA SER A 186 38.31 19.66 10.09
C SER A 186 38.77 20.92 10.83
N GLN A 187 37.99 22.00 10.81
CA GLN A 187 38.29 23.25 11.55
C GLN A 187 38.39 23.02 13.08
N LEU A 188 37.61 22.08 13.65
CA LEU A 188 37.73 21.72 15.05
C LEU A 188 39.10 21.06 15.34
N SER A 189 39.57 20.17 14.46
CA SER A 189 40.86 19.53 14.57
C SER A 189 42.00 20.55 14.52
N ASP A 190 41.93 21.54 13.63
CA ASP A 190 42.93 22.61 13.53
C ASP A 190 42.95 23.49 14.79
N LYS A 191 41.79 23.78 15.37
CA LYS A 191 41.67 24.53 16.64
C LYS A 191 42.23 23.73 17.82
N GLU A 192 41.99 22.41 17.86
CA GLU A 192 42.56 21.50 18.86
C GLU A 192 44.09 21.57 18.84
N GLN A 193 44.68 21.48 17.65
CA GLN A 193 46.13 21.53 17.50
C GLN A 193 46.72 22.88 18.00
N LYS A 194 46.05 24.00 17.64
CA LYS A 194 46.46 25.34 18.09
C LYS A 194 46.32 25.50 19.61
N LEU A 195 45.27 24.94 20.22
CA LEU A 195 45.09 24.96 21.67
C LEU A 195 46.17 24.16 22.39
N ARG A 196 46.51 22.97 21.92
CA ARG A 196 47.60 22.15 22.46
C ARG A 196 48.95 22.89 22.42
N ALA A 197 49.25 23.55 21.30
CA ALA A 197 50.44 24.33 21.13
C ALA A 197 50.49 25.55 22.10
N ALA A 198 49.37 26.23 22.31
CA ALA A 198 49.29 27.36 23.22
C ALA A 198 49.46 26.94 24.68
N VAL A 199 48.85 25.84 25.12
CA VAL A 199 49.00 25.31 26.50
C VAL A 199 50.41 24.81 26.77
N ALA A 200 51.08 24.19 25.80
CA ALA A 200 52.45 23.73 25.91
C ALA A 200 53.48 24.89 26.15
N LEU A 201 53.13 26.12 25.85
CA LEU A 201 53.96 27.32 26.10
C LEU A 201 53.72 27.95 27.48
N MET A 202 52.75 27.45 28.26
CA MET A 202 52.45 27.96 29.60
C MET A 202 53.32 27.27 30.66
N ASN A 203 53.97 28.08 31.51
CA ASN A 203 54.69 27.57 32.68
C ASN A 203 53.68 27.24 33.79
N ASP A 204 53.84 26.12 34.50
CA ASP A 204 52.97 25.67 35.58
C ASP A 204 51.54 25.36 35.15
N ALA A 205 51.34 24.67 34.05
CA ALA A 205 50.02 24.41 33.46
C ALA A 205 49.52 22.97 33.67
N GLU A 206 49.93 22.24 34.68
CA GLU A 206 49.54 20.80 34.84
C GLU A 206 48.03 20.63 34.97
N ASP A 207 47.36 21.42 35.82
CA ASP A 207 45.91 21.37 36.00
C ASP A 207 45.17 21.81 34.74
N VAL A 208 45.67 22.83 34.05
CA VAL A 208 45.11 23.32 32.79
C VAL A 208 45.25 22.27 31.69
N THR A 209 46.38 21.56 31.65
CA THR A 209 46.64 20.51 30.68
C THR A 209 45.69 19.33 30.90
N ALA A 210 45.49 18.89 32.16
CA ALA A 210 44.59 17.82 32.51
C ALA A 210 43.13 18.14 32.12
N ALA A 211 42.63 19.34 32.47
CA ALA A 211 41.30 19.80 32.12
C ALA A 211 41.09 19.93 30.60
N MET A 212 42.11 20.39 29.87
CA MET A 212 42.10 20.45 28.41
C MET A 212 42.02 19.06 27.78
N GLU A 213 42.80 18.09 28.25
CA GLU A 213 42.77 16.72 27.72
C GLU A 213 41.42 16.07 27.95
N GLU A 214 40.78 16.26 29.11
CA GLU A 214 39.45 15.76 29.38
C GLU A 214 38.40 16.39 28.44
N MET A 215 38.45 17.72 28.26
CA MET A 215 37.57 18.43 27.33
C MET A 215 37.76 17.96 25.88
N LEU A 216 38.98 17.79 25.43
CA LEU A 216 39.28 17.32 24.08
C LEU A 216 38.86 15.86 23.87
N ALA A 217 38.96 15.02 24.89
CA ALA A 217 38.48 13.64 24.84
C ALA A 217 36.94 13.60 24.69
N ALA A 218 36.22 14.42 25.47
CA ALA A 218 34.79 14.56 25.37
C ALA A 218 34.34 15.09 23.97
N GLN A 219 35.01 16.15 23.49
CA GLN A 219 34.78 16.70 22.16
C GLN A 219 34.98 15.66 21.05
N LYS A 220 36.07 14.87 21.14
CA LYS A 220 36.36 13.83 20.16
C LYS A 220 35.31 12.74 20.12
N LYS A 221 34.76 12.37 21.27
CA LYS A 221 33.65 11.43 21.37
C LYS A 221 32.38 11.99 20.68
N VAL A 222 31.98 13.21 21.02
CA VAL A 222 30.82 13.87 20.41
C VAL A 222 30.98 14.03 18.89
N SER A 223 32.19 14.44 18.45
CA SER A 223 32.49 14.57 17.02
C SER A 223 32.38 13.23 16.28
N LYS A 224 32.86 12.13 16.90
CA LYS A 224 32.72 10.78 16.34
C LYS A 224 31.28 10.37 16.19
N ASP A 225 30.45 10.58 17.23
CA ASP A 225 29.03 10.20 17.21
C ASP A 225 28.26 11.05 16.20
N ALA A 226 28.53 12.35 16.15
CA ALA A 226 27.94 13.25 15.16
C ALA A 226 28.35 12.87 13.72
N THR A 227 29.62 12.50 13.51
CA THR A 227 30.09 12.05 12.19
C THR A 227 29.37 10.77 11.76
N ALA A 228 29.19 9.81 12.67
CA ALA A 228 28.46 8.58 12.37
C ALA A 228 27.00 8.88 11.97
N ALA A 229 26.31 9.74 12.71
CA ALA A 229 24.92 10.15 12.41
C ALA A 229 24.82 10.84 11.05
N VAL A 230 25.69 11.80 10.76
CA VAL A 230 25.69 12.52 9.48
C VAL A 230 26.04 11.58 8.32
N THR A 231 26.98 10.67 8.51
CA THR A 231 27.32 9.67 7.50
C THR A 231 26.13 8.79 7.20
N PHE A 232 25.41 8.30 8.23
CA PHE A 232 24.19 7.54 8.05
C PHE A 232 23.15 8.31 7.23
N CYS A 233 22.84 9.55 7.61
CA CYS A 233 21.91 10.40 6.88
C CYS A 233 22.35 10.64 5.43
N THR A 234 23.62 10.87 5.19
CA THR A 234 24.18 11.10 3.85
C THR A 234 24.05 9.87 2.96
N VAL A 235 24.32 8.67 3.48
CA VAL A 235 24.11 7.42 2.74
C VAL A 235 22.66 7.22 2.42
N LYS A 236 21.75 7.42 3.39
CA LYS A 236 20.31 7.32 3.16
C LYS A 236 19.81 8.33 2.12
N ALA A 237 20.27 9.57 2.16
CA ALA A 237 19.93 10.57 1.16
C ALA A 237 20.43 10.20 -0.25
N LYS A 238 21.60 9.54 -0.34
CA LYS A 238 22.10 9.01 -1.62
C LYS A 238 21.20 7.89 -2.15
N ASP A 239 20.76 6.98 -1.30
CA ASP A 239 19.84 5.90 -1.67
C ASP A 239 18.50 6.48 -2.14
N GLN A 240 17.98 7.49 -1.43
CA GLN A 240 16.76 8.19 -1.82
C GLN A 240 16.90 8.88 -3.18
N ARG A 241 18.01 9.58 -3.42
CA ARG A 241 18.27 10.21 -4.74
C ARG A 241 18.28 9.18 -5.87
N ARG A 242 18.86 8.00 -5.64
CA ARG A 242 18.83 6.91 -6.63
C ARG A 242 17.40 6.43 -6.89
N ALA A 243 16.57 6.30 -5.87
CA ALA A 243 15.17 5.93 -6.01
C ALA A 243 14.38 7.00 -6.79
N MET A 244 14.63 8.29 -6.52
CA MET A 244 14.02 9.41 -7.23
C MET A 244 14.44 9.44 -8.70
N GLN A 245 15.70 9.13 -9.01
CA GLN A 245 16.15 9.00 -10.40
C GLN A 245 15.38 7.89 -11.12
N MET A 246 15.15 6.74 -10.49
CA MET A 246 14.32 5.67 -11.07
C MET A 246 12.89 6.12 -11.36
N LEU A 247 12.31 6.98 -10.51
CA LEU A 247 11.00 7.58 -10.76
C LEU A 247 11.03 8.46 -12.01
N ASP A 248 12.06 9.30 -12.15
CA ASP A 248 12.22 10.20 -13.28
C ASP A 248 12.47 9.46 -14.61
N GLU A 249 13.08 8.28 -14.56
CA GLU A 249 13.33 7.41 -15.69
C GLU A 249 12.13 6.53 -16.07
N ASP A 250 11.23 6.22 -15.12
CA ASP A 250 10.03 5.40 -15.39
C ASP A 250 9.02 6.16 -16.26
N ALA A 251 8.68 5.57 -17.42
CA ALA A 251 7.82 6.21 -18.41
C ALA A 251 6.40 6.53 -17.89
N GLY A 252 5.93 5.77 -16.90
CA GLY A 252 4.61 5.95 -16.29
C GLY A 252 4.65 6.91 -15.11
N LEU A 253 5.54 6.67 -14.14
CA LEU A 253 5.61 7.42 -12.89
C LEU A 253 5.94 8.90 -13.12
N LYS A 254 6.83 9.21 -14.05
CA LYS A 254 7.20 10.60 -14.39
C LYS A 254 6.04 11.46 -14.90
N THR A 255 4.94 10.84 -15.33
CA THR A 255 3.76 11.58 -15.80
C THR A 255 2.84 12.02 -14.67
N LEU A 256 3.05 11.51 -13.45
CA LEU A 256 2.25 11.84 -12.28
C LEU A 256 2.71 13.16 -11.65
N GLN A 257 1.76 13.89 -11.08
CA GLN A 257 2.09 15.02 -10.22
C GLN A 257 2.78 14.49 -8.96
N ARG A 258 4.05 14.88 -8.76
CA ARG A 258 4.86 14.47 -7.62
C ARG A 258 4.60 15.37 -6.42
N ILE A 259 4.39 14.76 -5.28
CA ILE A 259 4.29 15.43 -3.99
C ILE A 259 5.32 14.78 -3.06
N GLU A 260 6.24 15.57 -2.54
CA GLU A 260 7.29 15.10 -1.65
C GLU A 260 6.97 15.52 -0.21
N ALA A 261 6.83 14.52 0.68
CA ALA A 261 6.58 14.74 2.08
C ALA A 261 7.87 14.49 2.88
N PRO A 262 8.34 15.44 3.68
CA PRO A 262 9.55 15.28 4.47
C PRO A 262 9.38 14.23 5.57
N LEU A 263 10.49 13.61 5.98
CA LEU A 263 10.54 12.86 7.21
C LEU A 263 10.56 13.87 8.38
N PHE A 264 9.48 13.90 9.13
CA PHE A 264 9.38 14.74 10.32
C PHE A 264 10.12 14.10 11.49
N ASP A 265 10.69 14.91 12.35
CA ASP A 265 11.37 14.52 13.59
C ASP A 265 10.39 14.19 14.74
N MET A 266 9.09 14.40 14.48
CA MET A 266 7.99 14.11 15.40
C MET A 266 6.98 13.16 14.78
N GLU A 267 6.27 12.42 15.61
CA GLU A 267 5.15 11.59 15.15
C GLU A 267 3.96 12.48 14.77
N ILE A 268 3.50 12.38 13.52
CA ILE A 268 2.34 13.12 13.02
C ILE A 268 1.07 12.41 13.47
N ARG A 269 0.41 12.94 14.50
CA ARG A 269 -0.76 12.34 15.14
C ARG A 269 -1.80 13.39 15.51
N GLY A 270 -3.08 13.09 15.21
CA GLY A 270 -4.20 13.98 15.50
C GLY A 270 -4.27 15.20 14.58
N VAL A 271 -5.39 15.94 14.69
CA VAL A 271 -5.72 17.02 13.76
C VAL A 271 -4.68 18.15 13.72
N PRO A 272 -4.11 18.62 14.86
CA PRO A 272 -3.12 19.70 14.81
C PRO A 272 -1.85 19.33 14.05
N ALA A 273 -1.31 18.10 14.28
CA ALA A 273 -0.10 17.63 13.59
C ALA A 273 -0.37 17.35 12.10
N LEU A 274 -1.55 16.84 11.76
CA LEU A 274 -1.97 16.64 10.37
C LEU A 274 -2.13 18.00 9.65
N ASN A 275 -2.66 19.03 10.28
CA ASN A 275 -2.73 20.36 9.70
C ASN A 275 -1.33 20.95 9.48
N PHE A 276 -0.42 20.79 10.44
CA PHE A 276 0.98 21.18 10.27
C PHE A 276 1.63 20.46 9.08
N MET A 277 1.52 19.14 9.01
CA MET A 277 2.02 18.35 7.87
C MET A 277 1.41 18.82 6.55
N GLY A 278 0.09 19.05 6.54
CA GLY A 278 -0.62 19.54 5.36
C GLY A 278 -0.05 20.85 4.83
N GLY A 279 0.23 21.81 5.71
CA GLY A 279 0.84 23.09 5.34
C GLY A 279 2.30 22.98 4.87
N GLN A 280 3.02 21.88 5.21
CA GLN A 280 4.39 21.66 4.73
C GLN A 280 4.43 20.89 3.40
N VAL A 281 3.45 20.03 3.16
CA VAL A 281 3.43 19.11 2.01
C VAL A 281 2.66 19.68 0.83
N TRP A 282 1.57 20.40 1.09
CA TRP A 282 0.71 21.03 0.08
C TRP A 282 0.79 22.56 0.20
N THR A 283 1.93 23.11 -0.17
CA THR A 283 2.04 24.55 -0.42
C THR A 283 1.44 24.86 -1.80
N GLU A 284 0.51 25.82 -1.85
CA GLU A 284 -0.09 26.32 -3.08
C GLU A 284 0.96 26.85 -4.09
#